data_839e530df3a7ff4723ecda29b9e5edef
#
_entry.id   839e530df3a7ff4723ecda29b9e5edef
#
_cell.length_a   1.000
_cell.length_b   1.000
_cell.length_c   1.000
_cell.angle_alpha   90.00
_cell.angle_beta   90.00
_cell.angle_gamma   90.00
#
_symmetry.space_group_name_H-M   'P 1'
#
loop_
_entity.id
_entity.type
_entity.pdbx_description
1 polymer ?
#
loop_
_entity_poly.entity_id
_entity_poly.type
_entity_poly.pdbx_seq_one_letter_code
_entity_poly.pdbx_strand_id
1 'polypeptide(L)'
;MRMACAIVFVVFTFLFVYDYQTDLIAYTQHVLSRGATTYNRIVGAVVITLSLTLLSVGVRAVLKLRARFHALVYFPSLLLLALLAGGQTDGAGDLSFGFWMWAFPLSLVVYAGVLFFCHGILNLHIDISQDRWYSQMMWENMLLLLLQFAFTVGISNHDDVFHEQLCAERLLAEGHHEEALDACSRIAAPDTVLTCLRAMALSRMGTLGERMFEKPVTGGS
;
A
#
# COMPACT_ATOMS: atom_id res chain seq x y z
N MET A 1 -21.84 4.48 -13.64
CA MET A 1 -21.54 4.12 -12.26
C MET A 1 -20.46 3.02 -12.15
N ARG A 2 -20.70 1.79 -12.62
CA ARG A 2 -19.73 0.67 -12.50
C ARG A 2 -18.36 0.98 -13.12
N MET A 3 -18.35 1.60 -14.31
CA MET A 3 -17.10 2.03 -14.95
C MET A 3 -16.37 3.11 -14.14
N ALA A 4 -17.11 4.05 -13.55
CA ALA A 4 -16.50 5.09 -12.73
C ALA A 4 -15.79 4.49 -11.50
N CYS A 5 -16.45 3.57 -10.76
CA CYS A 5 -15.81 2.87 -9.64
C CYS A 5 -14.58 2.08 -10.09
N ALA A 6 -14.64 1.40 -11.23
CA ALA A 6 -13.52 0.64 -11.77
C ALA A 6 -12.33 1.54 -12.13
N ILE A 7 -12.59 2.67 -12.79
CA ILE A 7 -11.55 3.64 -13.15
C ILE A 7 -10.88 4.19 -11.89
N VAL A 8 -11.70 4.64 -10.91
CA VAL A 8 -11.17 5.19 -9.64
C VAL A 8 -10.36 4.14 -8.89
N PHE A 9 -10.83 2.87 -8.84
CA PHE A 9 -10.10 1.77 -8.23
C PHE A 9 -8.74 1.52 -8.92
N VAL A 10 -8.73 1.43 -10.26
CA VAL A 10 -7.49 1.19 -11.03
C VAL A 10 -6.49 2.33 -10.84
N VAL A 11 -6.96 3.58 -10.93
CA VAL A 11 -6.11 4.76 -10.73
C VAL A 11 -5.52 4.78 -9.32
N PHE A 12 -6.37 4.58 -8.29
CA PHE A 12 -5.91 4.52 -6.91
C PHE A 12 -4.87 3.41 -6.70
N THR A 13 -5.19 2.18 -7.12
CA THR A 13 -4.29 1.02 -6.94
C THR A 13 -2.95 1.25 -7.65
N PHE A 14 -3.00 1.76 -8.88
CA PHE A 14 -1.79 2.03 -9.63
C PHE A 14 -0.92 3.10 -8.95
N LEU A 15 -1.50 4.24 -8.56
CA LEU A 15 -0.75 5.32 -7.89
C LEU A 15 -0.22 4.87 -6.52
N PHE A 16 -1.01 4.12 -5.77
CA PHE A 16 -0.61 3.60 -4.47
C PHE A 16 0.60 2.67 -4.57
N VAL A 17 0.62 1.76 -5.55
CA VAL A 17 1.74 0.84 -5.77
C VAL A 17 2.93 1.55 -6.43
N TYR A 18 2.66 2.44 -7.40
CA TYR A 18 3.71 3.08 -8.19
C TYR A 18 4.44 4.17 -7.43
N ASP A 19 3.74 4.96 -6.62
CA ASP A 19 4.30 6.16 -5.97
C ASP A 19 4.51 5.97 -4.48
N TYR A 20 3.48 5.54 -3.77
CA TYR A 20 3.51 5.51 -2.31
C TYR A 20 4.23 4.30 -1.73
N GLN A 21 4.05 3.09 -2.27
CA GLN A 21 4.56 1.84 -1.68
C GLN A 21 5.62 1.13 -2.52
N THR A 22 6.20 1.82 -3.50
CA THR A 22 7.16 1.22 -4.44
C THR A 22 8.33 0.53 -3.74
N ASP A 23 8.98 1.23 -2.81
CA ASP A 23 10.22 0.76 -2.18
C ASP A 23 9.94 -0.41 -1.23
N LEU A 24 8.81 -0.36 -0.50
CA LEU A 24 8.38 -1.47 0.35
C LEU A 24 8.05 -2.74 -0.45
N ILE A 25 7.35 -2.58 -1.58
CA ILE A 25 7.01 -3.72 -2.43
C ILE A 25 8.28 -4.30 -3.09
N ALA A 26 9.21 -3.45 -3.50
CA ALA A 26 10.50 -3.87 -4.03
C ALA A 26 11.29 -4.68 -2.98
N TYR A 27 11.33 -4.19 -1.74
CA TYR A 27 11.96 -4.89 -0.62
C TYR A 27 11.26 -6.23 -0.34
N THR A 28 9.93 -6.24 -0.26
CA THR A 28 9.14 -7.45 -0.03
C THR A 28 9.41 -8.49 -1.13
N GLN A 29 9.46 -8.08 -2.39
CA GLN A 29 9.81 -8.97 -3.50
C GLN A 29 11.24 -9.49 -3.37
N HIS A 30 12.21 -8.63 -3.03
CA HIS A 30 13.61 -9.03 -2.86
C HIS A 30 13.75 -10.09 -1.77
N VAL A 31 13.15 -9.89 -0.61
CA VAL A 31 13.17 -10.83 0.50
C VAL A 31 12.48 -12.16 0.13
N LEU A 32 11.27 -12.12 -0.43
CA LEU A 32 10.53 -13.32 -0.81
C LEU A 32 11.22 -14.12 -1.92
N SER A 33 11.88 -13.44 -2.86
CA SER A 33 12.65 -14.09 -3.94
C SER A 33 14.05 -14.49 -3.52
N ARG A 34 14.48 -14.18 -2.30
CA ARG A 34 15.86 -14.35 -1.81
C ARG A 34 16.90 -13.70 -2.73
N GLY A 35 16.57 -12.52 -3.25
CA GLY A 35 17.44 -11.77 -4.16
C GLY A 35 17.48 -12.28 -5.60
N ALA A 36 16.66 -13.29 -5.97
CA ALA A 36 16.66 -13.86 -7.31
C ALA A 36 16.02 -12.95 -8.37
N THR A 37 15.20 -11.99 -7.96
CA THR A 37 14.48 -11.08 -8.88
C THR A 37 14.67 -9.63 -8.47
N THR A 38 14.75 -8.74 -9.48
CA THR A 38 14.78 -7.29 -9.29
C THR A 38 13.39 -6.70 -9.58
N TYR A 39 12.93 -5.79 -8.75
CA TYR A 39 11.65 -5.14 -8.92
C TYR A 39 11.77 -4.02 -9.97
N ASN A 40 10.90 -4.09 -10.97
CA ASN A 40 10.73 -2.96 -11.89
C ASN A 40 9.47 -2.19 -11.51
N ARG A 41 9.61 -0.92 -11.14
CA ARG A 41 8.55 -0.04 -10.64
C ARG A 41 7.31 -0.02 -11.54
N ILE A 42 7.50 0.18 -12.85
CA ILE A 42 6.38 0.28 -13.81
C ILE A 42 5.74 -1.09 -14.01
N VAL A 43 6.55 -2.11 -14.29
CA VAL A 43 6.04 -3.47 -14.55
C VAL A 43 5.34 -4.02 -13.32
N GLY A 44 5.92 -3.85 -12.13
CA GLY A 44 5.32 -4.29 -10.87
C GLY A 44 3.98 -3.61 -10.60
N ALA A 45 3.91 -2.27 -10.74
CA ALA A 45 2.66 -1.54 -10.55
C ALA A 45 1.56 -2.00 -11.53
N VAL A 46 1.90 -2.20 -12.80
CA VAL A 46 0.95 -2.68 -13.82
C VAL A 46 0.48 -4.11 -13.50
N VAL A 47 1.39 -5.02 -13.19
CA VAL A 47 1.06 -6.43 -12.89
C VAL A 47 0.19 -6.54 -11.66
N ILE A 48 0.54 -5.85 -10.57
CA ILE A 48 -0.24 -5.85 -9.32
C ILE A 48 -1.63 -5.25 -9.57
N THR A 49 -1.72 -4.09 -10.22
CA THR A 49 -3.00 -3.44 -10.53
C THR A 49 -3.88 -4.32 -11.40
N LEU A 50 -3.31 -4.96 -12.42
CA LEU A 50 -4.04 -5.88 -13.30
C LEU A 50 -4.55 -7.10 -12.52
N SER A 51 -3.71 -7.70 -11.68
CA SER A 51 -4.06 -8.87 -10.86
C SER A 51 -5.20 -8.55 -9.88
N LEU A 52 -5.13 -7.40 -9.20
CA LEU A 52 -6.16 -6.95 -8.27
C LEU A 52 -7.47 -6.59 -8.99
N THR A 53 -7.37 -6.02 -10.19
CA THR A 53 -8.54 -5.75 -11.04
C THR A 53 -9.19 -7.07 -11.50
N LEU A 54 -8.40 -8.04 -11.92
CA LEU A 54 -8.90 -9.37 -12.29
C LEU A 54 -9.57 -10.07 -11.10
N LEU A 55 -8.97 -9.98 -9.92
CA LEU A 55 -9.57 -10.49 -8.68
C LEU A 55 -10.93 -9.83 -8.41
N SER A 56 -11.05 -8.51 -8.54
CA SER A 56 -12.31 -7.80 -8.34
C SER A 56 -13.39 -8.25 -9.33
N VAL A 57 -13.01 -8.55 -10.58
CA VAL A 57 -13.93 -9.13 -11.59
C VAL A 57 -14.37 -10.54 -11.18
N GLY A 58 -13.46 -11.37 -10.66
CA GLY A 58 -13.77 -12.70 -10.13
C GLY A 58 -14.73 -12.65 -8.94
N VAL A 59 -14.43 -11.78 -7.96
CA VAL A 59 -15.30 -11.54 -6.79
C VAL A 59 -16.71 -11.11 -7.23
N ARG A 60 -16.80 -10.22 -8.21
CA ARG A 60 -18.07 -9.77 -8.78
C ARG A 60 -18.85 -10.93 -9.42
N ALA A 61 -18.18 -11.82 -10.15
CA ALA A 61 -18.81 -12.97 -10.80
C ALA A 61 -19.41 -13.93 -9.77
N VAL A 62 -18.74 -14.12 -8.64
CA VAL A 62 -19.17 -15.00 -7.54
C VAL A 62 -20.29 -14.36 -6.72
N LEU A 63 -20.11 -13.12 -6.26
CA LEU A 63 -21.01 -12.48 -5.29
C LEU A 63 -22.30 -11.96 -5.93
N LYS A 64 -22.32 -11.67 -7.24
CA LYS A 64 -23.47 -11.16 -7.99
C LYS A 64 -24.21 -10.01 -7.28
N LEU A 65 -23.45 -9.10 -6.61
CA LEU A 65 -24.00 -8.03 -5.84
C LEU A 65 -24.85 -7.06 -6.66
N ARG A 66 -25.92 -6.55 -6.04
CA ARG A 66 -26.76 -5.51 -6.63
C ARG A 66 -25.97 -4.22 -6.82
N ALA A 67 -26.41 -3.35 -7.73
CA ALA A 67 -25.75 -2.12 -8.11
C ALA A 67 -25.45 -1.18 -6.92
N ARG A 68 -26.32 -1.17 -5.89
CA ARG A 68 -26.18 -0.33 -4.69
C ARG A 68 -24.92 -0.60 -3.87
N PHE A 69 -24.47 -1.86 -3.82
CA PHE A 69 -23.31 -2.29 -3.02
C PHE A 69 -22.16 -2.76 -3.90
N HIS A 70 -22.09 -2.22 -5.11
CA HIS A 70 -21.06 -2.63 -6.08
C HIS A 70 -19.64 -2.35 -5.58
N ALA A 71 -19.42 -1.29 -4.83
CA ALA A 71 -18.12 -0.94 -4.27
C ALA A 71 -17.53 -2.02 -3.37
N LEU A 72 -18.36 -2.83 -2.67
CA LEU A 72 -17.89 -3.93 -1.83
C LEU A 72 -17.13 -5.02 -2.59
N VAL A 73 -17.30 -5.09 -3.91
CA VAL A 73 -16.56 -6.03 -4.77
C VAL A 73 -15.04 -5.78 -4.72
N TYR A 74 -14.63 -4.54 -4.49
CA TYR A 74 -13.21 -4.16 -4.47
C TYR A 74 -12.53 -4.45 -3.13
N PHE A 75 -13.29 -4.70 -2.06
CA PHE A 75 -12.74 -4.89 -0.72
C PHE A 75 -11.68 -6.00 -0.61
N PRO A 76 -11.89 -7.22 -1.15
CA PRO A 76 -10.87 -8.27 -1.06
C PRO A 76 -9.58 -7.91 -1.81
N SER A 77 -9.69 -7.19 -2.92
CA SER A 77 -8.52 -6.71 -3.68
C SER A 77 -7.75 -5.64 -2.90
N LEU A 78 -8.46 -4.71 -2.25
CA LEU A 78 -7.86 -3.67 -1.41
C LEU A 78 -7.27 -4.25 -0.11
N LEU A 79 -7.89 -5.28 0.45
CA LEU A 79 -7.35 -6.00 1.61
C LEU A 79 -6.03 -6.70 1.27
N LEU A 80 -5.93 -7.33 0.09
CA LEU A 80 -4.67 -7.90 -0.39
C LEU A 80 -3.62 -6.82 -0.65
N LEU A 81 -4.03 -5.68 -1.21
CA LEU A 81 -3.14 -4.54 -1.40
C LEU A 81 -2.58 -4.03 -0.06
N ALA A 82 -3.45 -3.89 0.95
CA ALA A 82 -3.05 -3.50 2.30
C ALA A 82 -2.11 -4.52 2.96
N LEU A 83 -2.33 -5.82 2.73
CA LEU A 83 -1.43 -6.88 3.18
C LEU A 83 -0.04 -6.76 2.53
N LEU A 84 0.03 -6.54 1.21
CA LEU A 84 1.30 -6.34 0.49
C LEU A 84 2.06 -5.11 0.97
N ALA A 85 1.32 -4.05 1.34
CA ALA A 85 1.86 -2.80 1.85
C ALA A 85 2.02 -2.76 3.39
N GLY A 86 1.68 -3.84 4.09
CA GLY A 86 1.71 -3.92 5.55
C GLY A 86 2.92 -4.66 6.10
N GLY A 87 3.91 -4.98 5.28
CA GLY A 87 5.16 -5.60 5.72
C GLY A 87 5.93 -4.70 6.68
N GLN A 88 6.44 -5.27 7.76
CA GLN A 88 7.31 -4.63 8.74
C GLN A 88 8.58 -5.44 8.88
N THR A 89 9.70 -4.79 9.18
CA THR A 89 10.93 -5.51 9.51
C THR A 89 10.95 -5.84 11.00
N ASP A 90 11.29 -7.07 11.32
CA ASP A 90 11.70 -7.45 12.68
C ASP A 90 13.07 -6.86 12.98
N GLY A 91 13.40 -6.71 14.28
CA GLY A 91 14.72 -6.24 14.72
C GLY A 91 15.90 -7.06 14.19
N ALA A 92 15.66 -8.22 13.57
CA ALA A 92 16.63 -9.05 12.87
C ALA A 92 16.77 -8.72 11.36
N GLY A 93 15.96 -7.80 10.83
CA GLY A 93 15.92 -7.47 9.40
C GLY A 93 15.05 -8.40 8.56
N ASP A 94 14.33 -9.33 9.18
CA ASP A 94 13.41 -10.22 8.49
C ASP A 94 12.03 -9.58 8.35
N LEU A 95 11.35 -9.92 7.25
CA LEU A 95 10.01 -9.40 6.93
C LEU A 95 8.97 -10.07 7.84
N SER A 96 8.31 -9.28 8.69
CA SER A 96 7.28 -9.75 9.61
C SER A 96 5.90 -9.25 9.20
N PHE A 97 4.93 -10.18 9.20
CA PHE A 97 3.51 -9.90 8.98
C PHE A 97 2.67 -10.21 10.23
N GLY A 98 3.27 -10.10 11.42
CA GLY A 98 2.67 -10.56 12.68
C GLY A 98 1.25 -10.04 12.92
N PHE A 99 1.01 -8.74 12.71
CA PHE A 99 -0.32 -8.12 12.81
C PHE A 99 -1.30 -8.71 11.79
N TRP A 100 -0.84 -8.95 10.55
CA TRP A 100 -1.68 -9.40 9.45
C TRP A 100 -2.15 -10.86 9.59
N MET A 101 -1.46 -11.67 10.39
CA MET A 101 -1.90 -13.03 10.68
C MET A 101 -3.31 -13.07 11.30
N TRP A 102 -3.66 -12.08 12.11
CA TRP A 102 -4.97 -11.94 12.74
C TRP A 102 -5.89 -10.96 12.02
N ALA A 103 -5.34 -9.85 11.53
CA ALA A 103 -6.13 -8.80 10.89
C ALA A 103 -6.76 -9.25 9.57
N PHE A 104 -6.03 -10.05 8.78
CA PHE A 104 -6.52 -10.54 7.50
C PHE A 104 -7.75 -11.46 7.63
N PRO A 105 -7.71 -12.56 8.40
CA PRO A 105 -8.89 -13.43 8.57
C PRO A 105 -10.03 -12.70 9.27
N LEU A 106 -9.75 -11.84 10.26
CA LEU A 106 -10.77 -11.03 10.92
C LEU A 106 -11.48 -10.09 9.93
N SER A 107 -10.74 -9.42 9.07
CA SER A 107 -11.30 -8.54 8.04
C SER A 107 -12.18 -9.29 7.04
N LEU A 108 -11.82 -10.53 6.69
CA LEU A 108 -12.65 -11.38 5.83
C LEU A 108 -13.93 -11.83 6.52
N VAL A 109 -13.88 -12.14 7.83
CA VAL A 109 -15.07 -12.47 8.61
C VAL A 109 -16.02 -11.28 8.71
N VAL A 110 -15.49 -10.09 9.01
CA VAL A 110 -16.27 -8.84 9.04
C VAL A 110 -16.89 -8.57 7.67
N TYR A 111 -16.12 -8.73 6.60
CA TYR A 111 -16.61 -8.57 5.24
C TYR A 111 -17.75 -9.55 4.90
N ALA A 112 -17.60 -10.83 5.25
CA ALA A 112 -18.66 -11.83 5.09
C ALA A 112 -19.92 -11.46 5.89
N GLY A 113 -19.77 -10.95 7.12
CA GLY A 113 -20.86 -10.44 7.93
C GLY A 113 -21.59 -9.25 7.28
N VAL A 114 -20.83 -8.30 6.74
CA VAL A 114 -21.40 -7.16 5.99
C VAL A 114 -22.16 -7.63 4.76
N LEU A 115 -21.61 -8.58 4.00
CA LEU A 115 -22.30 -9.15 2.83
C LEU A 115 -23.60 -9.85 3.22
N PHE A 116 -23.59 -10.64 4.30
CA PHE A 116 -24.77 -11.31 4.81
C PHE A 116 -25.86 -10.32 5.22
N PHE A 117 -25.48 -9.27 5.96
CA PHE A 117 -26.36 -8.19 6.36
C PHE A 117 -26.95 -7.44 5.17
N CYS A 118 -26.11 -7.07 4.20
CA CYS A 118 -26.55 -6.44 2.95
C CYS A 118 -27.51 -7.33 2.15
N HIS A 119 -27.31 -8.64 2.14
CA HIS A 119 -28.21 -9.60 1.48
C HIS A 119 -29.55 -9.70 2.19
N GLY A 120 -29.57 -9.67 3.53
CA GLY A 120 -30.77 -9.72 4.37
C GLY A 120 -31.66 -8.47 4.23
N ILE A 121 -31.05 -7.28 4.27
CA ILE A 121 -31.76 -5.99 4.14
C ILE A 121 -32.32 -5.78 2.71
N LEU A 122 -31.69 -6.35 1.71
CA LEU A 122 -32.10 -6.20 0.30
C LEU A 122 -33.41 -6.89 -0.06
N ASN A 123 -33.96 -7.73 0.81
CA ASN A 123 -35.28 -8.31 0.65
C ASN A 123 -36.42 -7.34 1.04
N LEU A 124 -36.09 -6.21 1.69
CA LEU A 124 -37.05 -5.14 1.96
C LEU A 124 -37.15 -4.23 0.72
N HIS A 125 -38.27 -4.36 0.00
CA HIS A 125 -38.63 -3.49 -1.12
C HIS A 125 -38.85 -2.06 -0.62
N ILE A 126 -37.94 -1.16 -0.96
CA ILE A 126 -38.18 0.27 -0.85
C ILE A 126 -38.33 0.80 -2.28
N ASP A 127 -39.57 1.11 -2.62
CA ASP A 127 -39.97 1.74 -3.89
C ASP A 127 -39.57 3.23 -3.83
N ILE A 128 -38.47 3.60 -4.50
CA ILE A 128 -37.99 4.99 -4.58
C ILE A 128 -37.93 5.40 -6.05
N SER A 129 -38.43 6.58 -6.38
CA SER A 129 -38.51 7.17 -7.72
C SER A 129 -37.15 7.17 -8.47
N GLN A 130 -37.16 6.75 -9.74
CA GLN A 130 -36.03 6.29 -10.54
C GLN A 130 -34.89 7.30 -10.75
N ASP A 131 -35.15 8.59 -10.87
CA ASP A 131 -34.13 9.60 -11.25
C ASP A 131 -33.25 10.06 -10.07
N ARG A 132 -33.84 10.21 -8.90
CA ARG A 132 -33.11 10.58 -7.67
C ARG A 132 -32.27 9.41 -7.15
N TRP A 133 -32.68 8.19 -7.42
CA TRP A 133 -32.05 6.96 -6.98
C TRP A 133 -30.70 6.68 -7.65
N TYR A 134 -30.55 6.99 -8.93
CA TYR A 134 -29.27 6.79 -9.62
C TYR A 134 -28.14 7.68 -9.08
N SER A 135 -28.42 8.95 -8.80
CA SER A 135 -27.45 9.86 -8.20
C SER A 135 -27.08 9.45 -6.79
N GLN A 136 -28.04 9.09 -5.95
CA GLN A 136 -27.81 8.64 -4.58
C GLN A 136 -26.97 7.34 -4.56
N MET A 137 -27.30 6.36 -5.38
CA MET A 137 -26.57 5.10 -5.49
C MET A 137 -25.11 5.31 -5.94
N MET A 138 -24.86 6.29 -6.80
CA MET A 138 -23.51 6.65 -7.21
C MET A 138 -22.71 7.19 -6.03
N TRP A 139 -23.27 8.11 -5.26
CA TRP A 139 -22.63 8.68 -4.07
C TRP A 139 -22.36 7.63 -3.00
N GLU A 140 -23.30 6.73 -2.73
CA GLU A 140 -23.11 5.64 -1.77
C GLU A 140 -21.93 4.74 -2.16
N ASN A 141 -21.82 4.35 -3.42
CA ASN A 141 -20.70 3.54 -3.90
C ASN A 141 -19.35 4.30 -3.88
N MET A 142 -19.35 5.60 -4.22
CA MET A 142 -18.13 6.41 -4.14
C MET A 142 -17.67 6.58 -2.70
N LEU A 143 -18.60 6.82 -1.77
CA LEU A 143 -18.29 6.92 -0.35
C LEU A 143 -17.75 5.59 0.22
N LEU A 144 -18.38 4.47 -0.13
CA LEU A 144 -17.90 3.14 0.28
C LEU A 144 -16.50 2.85 -0.28
N LEU A 145 -16.23 3.24 -1.52
CA LEU A 145 -14.92 3.06 -2.13
C LEU A 145 -13.87 3.96 -1.45
N LEU A 146 -14.22 5.20 -1.14
CA LEU A 146 -13.36 6.12 -0.41
C LEU A 146 -13.02 5.60 1.00
N LEU A 147 -14.02 5.04 1.72
CA LEU A 147 -13.80 4.42 3.02
C LEU A 147 -12.85 3.21 2.92
N GLN A 148 -12.98 2.40 1.88
CA GLN A 148 -12.07 1.27 1.65
C GLN A 148 -10.64 1.75 1.32
N PHE A 149 -10.48 2.82 0.56
CA PHE A 149 -9.16 3.42 0.30
C PHE A 149 -8.54 3.97 1.59
N ALA A 150 -9.31 4.71 2.39
CA ALA A 150 -8.85 5.22 3.67
C ALA A 150 -8.45 4.07 4.62
N PHE A 151 -9.20 2.98 4.62
CA PHE A 151 -8.86 1.76 5.37
C PHE A 151 -7.55 1.14 4.85
N THR A 152 -7.39 0.99 3.54
CA THR A 152 -6.17 0.43 2.92
C THR A 152 -4.95 1.27 3.27
N VAL A 153 -5.05 2.60 3.10
CA VAL A 153 -3.98 3.52 3.47
C VAL A 153 -3.72 3.46 4.98
N GLY A 154 -4.75 3.50 5.83
CA GLY A 154 -4.61 3.55 7.29
C GLY A 154 -4.01 2.30 7.93
N ILE A 155 -4.08 1.14 7.25
CA ILE A 155 -3.50 -0.14 7.76
C ILE A 155 -2.17 -0.46 7.07
N SER A 156 -1.81 0.21 5.98
CA SER A 156 -0.50 0.06 5.35
C SER A 156 0.62 0.55 6.27
N ASN A 157 1.84 0.18 5.97
CA ASN A 157 2.99 0.69 6.73
C ASN A 157 3.14 2.21 6.54
N HIS A 158 3.22 2.95 7.65
CA HIS A 158 3.37 4.41 7.73
C HIS A 158 4.66 4.80 8.46
N ASP A 159 5.61 3.89 8.62
CA ASP A 159 6.89 4.19 9.23
C ASP A 159 7.75 5.00 8.25
N ASP A 160 7.72 6.33 8.41
CA ASP A 160 8.49 7.25 7.56
C ASP A 160 9.99 6.94 7.60
N VAL A 161 10.51 6.51 8.76
CA VAL A 161 11.93 6.15 8.91
C VAL A 161 12.25 4.95 8.03
N PHE A 162 11.41 3.92 8.08
CA PHE A 162 11.58 2.71 7.30
C PHE A 162 11.46 2.98 5.78
N HIS A 163 10.50 3.81 5.36
CA HIS A 163 10.35 4.21 3.96
C HIS A 163 11.58 4.96 3.44
N GLU A 164 12.12 5.91 4.21
CA GLU A 164 13.32 6.66 3.80
C GLU A 164 14.59 5.78 3.83
N GLN A 165 14.66 4.77 4.72
CA GLN A 165 15.72 3.75 4.67
C GLN A 165 15.72 2.99 3.35
N LEU A 166 14.57 2.42 2.96
CA LEU A 166 14.44 1.66 1.72
C LEU A 166 14.72 2.52 0.48
N CYS A 167 14.26 3.78 0.50
CA CYS A 167 14.55 4.74 -0.57
C CYS A 167 16.05 5.02 -0.67
N ALA A 168 16.72 5.29 0.45
CA ALA A 168 18.15 5.55 0.48
C ALA A 168 18.98 4.32 0.05
N GLU A 169 18.61 3.12 0.48
CA GLU A 169 19.26 1.86 0.06
C GLU A 169 19.17 1.67 -1.45
N ARG A 170 17.98 1.88 -2.02
CA ARG A 170 17.77 1.78 -3.46
C ARG A 170 18.62 2.80 -4.22
N LEU A 171 18.58 4.07 -3.82
CA LEU A 171 19.34 5.15 -4.45
C LEU A 171 20.85 4.91 -4.38
N LEU A 172 21.34 4.36 -3.26
CA LEU A 172 22.75 3.96 -3.13
C LEU A 172 23.12 2.80 -4.06
N ALA A 173 22.23 1.83 -4.23
CA ALA A 173 22.44 0.70 -5.14
C ALA A 173 22.43 1.16 -6.62
N GLU A 174 21.62 2.14 -6.97
CA GLU A 174 21.54 2.77 -8.30
C GLU A 174 22.69 3.75 -8.56
N GLY A 175 23.48 4.13 -7.54
CA GLY A 175 24.60 5.06 -7.64
C GLY A 175 24.22 6.54 -7.53
N HIS A 176 22.97 6.84 -7.14
CA HIS A 176 22.44 8.20 -6.94
C HIS A 176 22.75 8.71 -5.53
N HIS A 177 24.05 8.95 -5.24
CA HIS A 177 24.53 9.21 -3.87
C HIS A 177 24.02 10.53 -3.27
N GLU A 178 23.84 11.58 -4.06
CA GLU A 178 23.29 12.86 -3.59
C GLU A 178 21.82 12.73 -3.19
N GLU A 179 21.03 12.06 -4.02
CA GLU A 179 19.61 11.82 -3.74
C GLU A 179 19.42 10.91 -2.51
N ALA A 180 20.30 9.91 -2.34
CA ALA A 180 20.32 9.07 -1.15
C ALA A 180 20.65 9.88 0.11
N LEU A 181 21.57 10.84 0.03
CA LEU A 181 21.88 11.75 1.12
C LEU A 181 20.69 12.64 1.48
N ASP A 182 19.96 13.12 0.47
CA ASP A 182 18.74 13.90 0.67
C ASP A 182 17.65 13.07 1.37
N ALA A 183 17.42 11.82 0.94
CA ALA A 183 16.49 10.89 1.58
C ALA A 183 16.84 10.71 3.07
N CYS A 184 18.10 10.37 3.39
CA CYS A 184 18.55 10.26 4.79
C CYS A 184 18.38 11.56 5.58
N SER A 185 18.28 12.72 4.93
CA SER A 185 18.21 14.02 5.58
C SER A 185 16.80 14.50 5.89
N ARG A 186 15.77 13.85 5.35
CA ARG A 186 14.36 14.23 5.56
C ARG A 186 13.88 13.91 6.97
N ILE A 187 14.46 12.89 7.60
CA ILE A 187 14.10 12.49 8.95
C ILE A 187 14.89 13.31 9.97
N ALA A 188 14.17 13.97 10.87
CA ALA A 188 14.78 14.83 11.89
C ALA A 188 15.54 14.05 12.98
N ALA A 189 15.07 12.84 13.30
CA ALA A 189 15.70 11.94 14.27
C ALA A 189 16.03 10.60 13.57
N PRO A 190 17.15 10.55 12.80
CA PRO A 190 17.54 9.35 12.08
C PRO A 190 17.92 8.25 13.08
N ASP A 191 17.61 7.02 12.73
CA ASP A 191 18.07 5.84 13.46
C ASP A 191 19.50 5.45 13.07
N THR A 192 20.00 4.36 13.65
CA THR A 192 21.34 3.85 13.36
C THR A 192 21.52 3.45 11.88
N VAL A 193 20.49 2.88 11.26
CA VAL A 193 20.54 2.42 9.88
C VAL A 193 20.65 3.60 8.92
N LEU A 194 19.79 4.61 9.07
CA LEU A 194 19.86 5.86 8.27
C LEU A 194 21.19 6.58 8.45
N THR A 195 21.73 6.56 9.66
CA THR A 195 23.06 7.14 9.93
C THR A 195 24.17 6.39 9.18
N CYS A 196 24.10 5.07 9.14
CA CYS A 196 25.04 4.24 8.37
C CYS A 196 24.89 4.46 6.86
N LEU A 197 23.66 4.51 6.34
CA LEU A 197 23.39 4.78 4.92
C LEU A 197 23.91 6.17 4.51
N ARG A 198 23.71 7.17 5.36
CA ARG A 198 24.26 8.51 5.16
C ARG A 198 25.79 8.49 5.11
N ALA A 199 26.44 7.80 6.05
CA ALA A 199 27.90 7.65 6.05
C ALA A 199 28.40 6.94 4.78
N MET A 200 27.66 5.93 4.31
CA MET A 200 27.99 5.25 3.06
C MET A 200 27.86 6.16 1.84
N ALA A 201 26.78 6.97 1.76
CA ALA A 201 26.59 7.95 0.69
C ALA A 201 27.76 8.96 0.66
N LEU A 202 28.08 9.58 1.81
CA LEU A 202 29.17 10.54 1.94
C LEU A 202 30.54 9.92 1.62
N SER A 203 30.76 8.66 2.01
CA SER A 203 32.01 7.93 1.68
C SER A 203 32.14 7.73 0.17
N ARG A 204 31.05 7.35 -0.50
CA ARG A 204 31.03 7.19 -1.96
C ARG A 204 31.26 8.49 -2.72
N MET A 205 30.82 9.62 -2.12
CA MET A 205 31.05 10.97 -2.64
C MET A 205 32.43 11.54 -2.29
N GLY A 206 33.21 10.89 -1.41
CA GLY A 206 34.50 11.38 -0.93
C GLY A 206 34.45 12.55 0.04
N THR A 207 33.25 12.89 0.56
CA THR A 207 33.01 14.07 1.43
C THR A 207 32.71 13.68 2.89
N LEU A 208 33.02 12.44 3.28
CA LEU A 208 32.67 11.91 4.60
C LEU A 208 33.23 12.77 5.75
N GLY A 209 34.51 13.15 5.66
CA GLY A 209 35.19 13.92 6.71
C GLY A 209 34.66 15.34 6.89
N GLU A 210 34.12 15.93 5.85
CA GLU A 210 33.63 17.32 5.84
C GLU A 210 32.17 17.41 6.31
N ARG A 211 31.32 16.47 5.88
CA ARG A 211 29.86 16.58 6.00
C ARG A 211 29.23 15.63 6.99
N MET A 212 30.00 14.68 7.59
CA MET A 212 29.44 13.68 8.52
C MET A 212 28.83 14.33 9.76
N PHE A 213 29.48 15.37 10.27
CA PHE A 213 29.11 16.05 11.52
C PHE A 213 28.23 17.30 11.32
N GLU A 214 27.81 17.61 10.12
CA GLU A 214 26.84 18.70 9.85
C GLU A 214 25.46 18.42 10.49
N LYS A 215 25.12 17.15 10.65
CA LYS A 215 23.90 16.70 11.35
C LYS A 215 24.26 15.78 12.51
N PRO A 216 23.41 15.73 13.56
CA PRO A 216 23.67 14.88 14.71
C PRO A 216 23.79 13.42 14.27
N VAL A 217 24.85 12.78 14.75
CA VAL A 217 25.09 11.34 14.58
C VAL A 217 24.43 10.65 15.77
N THR A 218 23.28 10.05 15.59
CA THR A 218 22.67 9.21 16.62
C THR A 218 23.32 7.83 16.55
N GLY A 219 24.33 7.65 17.40
CA GLY A 219 24.80 6.31 17.75
C GLY A 219 23.93 5.80 18.88
N GLY A 220 23.28 4.66 18.70
CA GLY A 220 22.46 4.05 19.74
C GLY A 220 23.21 3.88 21.06
N SER A 221 22.56 4.23 22.12
CA SER A 221 22.91 3.79 23.49
C SER A 221 22.28 2.42 23.72
#